data_e572c4797a0e1ee27ae1ac24de9d6391
#
_entry.id   e572c4797a0e1ee27ae1ac24de9d6391
#
_cell.length_a   1.000
_cell.length_b   1.000
_cell.length_c   1.000
_cell.angle_alpha   90.00
_cell.angle_beta   90.00
_cell.angle_gamma   90.00
#
_symmetry.space_group_name_H-M   'P 1'
#
loop_
_entity.id
_entity.type
_entity.pdbx_description
1 polymer ?
#
loop_
_entity_poly.entity_id
_entity_poly.type
_entity_poly.pdbx_seq_one_letter_code
_entity_poly.pdbx_strand_id
1 'polypeptide(L)'
;MKTTVADVLKGKPISNVYSVTPDSSLFAAMKLMAEKGIGALVVLEGEQLAGIVSERDYVRKVAIQERSPANMKVSDIMTSKVITVEPGEDARHCMELMTNGRLRHLPVVEDGRLIGVLSIGDLVKDIISHQENLIQHLEQYIRGE
;
A
#
# COMPACT_ATOMS: atom_id res chain seq x y z
N MET A 1 21.18 11.19 -4.39
CA MET A 1 20.40 11.63 -3.21
C MET A 1 19.38 10.57 -2.85
N LYS A 2 19.35 10.19 -1.59
CA LYS A 2 18.50 9.10 -1.11
C LYS A 2 17.10 9.63 -0.78
N THR A 3 16.06 9.02 -1.39
CA THR A 3 14.67 9.30 -1.04
C THR A 3 14.19 8.21 -0.09
N THR A 4 13.64 8.60 1.03
CA THR A 4 13.10 7.66 2.02
C THR A 4 11.59 7.46 1.85
N VAL A 5 11.08 6.41 2.47
CA VAL A 5 9.65 6.16 2.54
C VAL A 5 8.92 7.37 3.14
N ALA A 6 9.47 7.96 4.20
CA ALA A 6 8.89 9.16 4.83
C ALA A 6 8.74 10.30 3.83
N ASP A 7 9.74 10.51 2.97
CA ASP A 7 9.70 11.55 1.93
C ASP A 7 8.54 11.30 0.95
N VAL A 8 8.37 10.06 0.53
CA VAL A 8 7.30 9.69 -0.43
C VAL A 8 5.92 9.85 0.19
N LEU A 9 5.79 9.54 1.49
CA LEU A 9 4.51 9.67 2.20
C LEU A 9 4.16 11.12 2.57
N LYS A 10 5.10 12.03 2.45
CA LYS A 10 4.89 13.43 2.83
C LYS A 10 3.72 14.01 2.06
N GLY A 11 2.74 14.56 2.79
CA GLY A 11 1.54 15.10 2.18
C GLY A 11 0.45 14.06 1.93
N LYS A 12 0.68 12.79 2.26
CA LYS A 12 -0.32 11.73 2.13
C LYS A 12 -0.84 11.38 3.54
N PRO A 13 -2.01 11.90 3.94
CA PRO A 13 -2.51 11.68 5.31
C PRO A 13 -2.96 10.25 5.53
N ILE A 14 -2.73 9.74 6.74
CA ILE A 14 -3.17 8.39 7.14
C ILE A 14 -4.70 8.24 7.06
N SER A 15 -5.44 9.35 7.21
CA SER A 15 -6.90 9.35 7.12
C SER A 15 -7.40 8.91 5.74
N ASN A 16 -6.55 8.93 4.71
CA ASN A 16 -6.90 8.44 3.38
C ASN A 16 -6.68 6.94 3.23
N VAL A 17 -6.17 6.27 4.25
CA VAL A 17 -6.00 4.82 4.25
C VAL A 17 -7.29 4.17 4.74
N TYR A 18 -7.92 3.39 3.86
CA TYR A 18 -9.12 2.65 4.22
C TYR A 18 -8.75 1.33 4.89
N SER A 19 -9.43 1.01 5.97
CA SER A 19 -9.12 -0.17 6.76
C SER A 19 -10.39 -0.90 7.20
N VAL A 20 -10.20 -2.16 7.58
CA VAL A 20 -11.22 -2.99 8.21
C VAL A 20 -10.59 -3.72 9.37
N THR A 21 -11.40 -4.40 10.18
CA THR A 21 -10.90 -5.24 11.28
C THR A 21 -10.94 -6.71 10.88
N PRO A 22 -10.22 -7.60 11.57
CA PRO A 22 -10.30 -9.04 11.26
C PRO A 22 -11.72 -9.61 11.36
N ASP A 23 -12.52 -9.06 12.26
CA ASP A 23 -13.91 -9.50 12.48
C ASP A 23 -14.92 -8.83 11.54
N SER A 24 -14.49 -7.87 10.74
CA SER A 24 -15.36 -7.24 9.76
C SER A 24 -15.92 -8.28 8.80
N SER A 25 -17.16 -8.08 8.38
CA SER A 25 -17.79 -8.91 7.36
C SER A 25 -16.98 -8.84 6.06
N LEU A 26 -16.72 -9.99 5.45
CA LEU A 26 -16.03 -10.00 4.15
C LEU A 26 -16.81 -9.24 3.10
N PHE A 27 -18.14 -9.39 3.11
CA PHE A 27 -19.00 -8.65 2.19
C PHE A 27 -18.83 -7.13 2.36
N ALA A 28 -18.80 -6.64 3.61
CA ALA A 28 -18.60 -5.22 3.87
C ALA A 28 -17.25 -4.72 3.35
N ALA A 29 -16.20 -5.53 3.49
CA ALA A 29 -14.86 -5.19 2.97
C ALA A 29 -14.87 -5.11 1.44
N MET A 30 -15.51 -6.08 0.78
CA MET A 30 -15.60 -6.09 -0.68
C MET A 30 -16.41 -4.89 -1.18
N LYS A 31 -17.49 -4.55 -0.48
CA LYS A 31 -18.32 -3.40 -0.80
C LYS A 31 -17.52 -2.10 -0.69
N LEU A 32 -16.72 -1.97 0.36
CA LEU A 32 -15.86 -0.79 0.56
C LEU A 32 -14.85 -0.66 -0.57
N MET A 33 -14.20 -1.76 -0.96
CA MET A 33 -13.26 -1.75 -2.09
C MET A 33 -13.94 -1.29 -3.37
N ALA A 34 -15.14 -1.80 -3.64
CA ALA A 34 -15.90 -1.41 -4.84
C ALA A 34 -16.30 0.06 -4.81
N GLU A 35 -16.79 0.54 -3.67
CA GLU A 35 -17.24 1.94 -3.53
C GLU A 35 -16.08 2.93 -3.69
N LYS A 36 -14.90 2.58 -3.19
CA LYS A 36 -13.72 3.47 -3.23
C LYS A 36 -12.83 3.22 -4.45
N GLY A 37 -13.13 2.23 -5.25
CA GLY A 37 -12.33 1.91 -6.43
C GLY A 37 -10.92 1.47 -6.10
N ILE A 38 -10.76 0.73 -5.00
CA ILE A 38 -9.46 0.24 -4.55
C ILE A 38 -9.47 -1.29 -4.49
N GLY A 39 -8.30 -1.90 -4.69
CA GLY A 39 -8.17 -3.34 -4.77
C GLY A 39 -7.69 -4.03 -3.51
N ALA A 40 -7.40 -3.28 -2.45
CA ALA A 40 -6.90 -3.84 -1.21
C ALA A 40 -7.23 -2.94 -0.02
N LEU A 41 -7.35 -3.56 1.15
CA LEU A 41 -7.59 -2.87 2.42
C LEU A 41 -6.60 -3.38 3.45
N VAL A 42 -6.08 -2.51 4.28
CA VAL A 42 -5.32 -2.93 5.46
C VAL A 42 -6.31 -3.43 6.51
N VAL A 43 -5.89 -4.45 7.24
CA VAL A 43 -6.67 -5.03 8.32
C VAL A 43 -5.99 -4.65 9.63
N LEU A 44 -6.70 -3.91 10.47
CA LEU A 44 -6.14 -3.36 11.70
C LEU A 44 -6.84 -3.91 12.95
N GLU A 45 -6.06 -4.18 13.98
CA GLU A 45 -6.54 -4.39 15.34
C GLU A 45 -6.08 -3.18 16.16
N GLY A 46 -6.99 -2.22 16.37
CA GLY A 46 -6.58 -0.93 16.91
C GLY A 46 -5.68 -0.20 15.92
N GLU A 47 -4.47 0.12 16.33
CA GLU A 47 -3.49 0.78 15.47
C GLU A 47 -2.50 -0.21 14.84
N GLN A 48 -2.60 -1.48 15.21
CA GLN A 48 -1.65 -2.50 14.76
C GLN A 48 -2.13 -3.21 13.50
N LEU A 49 -1.20 -3.44 12.58
CA LEU A 49 -1.48 -4.12 11.34
C LEU A 49 -1.65 -5.62 11.59
N ALA A 50 -2.84 -6.15 11.31
CA ALA A 50 -3.13 -7.58 11.40
C ALA A 50 -2.95 -8.29 10.08
N GLY A 51 -3.14 -7.60 8.95
CA GLY A 51 -3.02 -8.21 7.65
C GLY A 51 -3.45 -7.28 6.53
N ILE A 52 -3.57 -7.86 5.33
CA ILE A 52 -4.15 -7.20 4.15
C ILE A 52 -5.17 -8.13 3.54
N VAL A 53 -6.29 -7.56 3.10
CA VAL A 53 -7.30 -8.28 2.32
C VAL A 53 -7.43 -7.59 0.96
N SER A 54 -7.53 -8.39 -0.11
CA SER A 54 -7.56 -7.86 -1.47
C SER A 54 -8.63 -8.55 -2.32
N GLU A 55 -8.97 -7.92 -3.45
CA GLU A 55 -9.83 -8.54 -4.45
C GLU A 55 -9.23 -9.85 -4.95
N ARG A 56 -7.91 -9.91 -5.05
CA ARG A 56 -7.19 -11.11 -5.46
C ARG A 56 -7.39 -12.26 -4.47
N ASP A 57 -7.34 -11.95 -3.16
CA ASP A 57 -7.65 -12.93 -2.12
C ASP A 57 -9.07 -13.46 -2.28
N TYR A 58 -10.03 -12.56 -2.56
CA TYR A 58 -11.42 -12.96 -2.77
C TYR A 58 -11.55 -13.92 -3.95
N VAL A 59 -10.94 -13.58 -5.09
CA VAL A 59 -11.03 -14.42 -6.28
C VAL A 59 -10.43 -15.80 -6.01
N ARG A 60 -9.25 -15.86 -5.41
CA ARG A 60 -8.52 -17.10 -5.19
C ARG A 60 -9.08 -17.99 -4.08
N LYS A 61 -9.56 -17.36 -3.01
CA LYS A 61 -9.94 -18.09 -1.79
C LYS A 61 -11.45 -18.25 -1.63
N VAL A 62 -12.24 -17.52 -2.38
CA VAL A 62 -13.71 -17.56 -2.27
C VAL A 62 -14.35 -17.92 -3.60
N ALA A 63 -14.21 -17.04 -4.60
CA ALA A 63 -14.94 -17.19 -5.88
C ALA A 63 -14.55 -18.47 -6.63
N ILE A 64 -13.26 -18.72 -6.81
CA ILE A 64 -12.77 -19.93 -7.53
C ILE A 64 -13.13 -21.19 -6.78
N GLN A 65 -13.17 -21.14 -5.44
CA GLN A 65 -13.51 -22.29 -4.61
C GLN A 65 -15.03 -22.46 -4.40
N GLU A 66 -15.83 -21.64 -5.07
CA GLU A 66 -17.29 -21.68 -5.00
C GLU A 66 -17.84 -21.56 -3.57
N ARG A 67 -17.14 -20.79 -2.72
CA ARG A 67 -17.56 -20.53 -1.35
C ARG A 67 -18.51 -19.33 -1.33
N SER A 68 -19.44 -19.31 -0.37
CA SER A 68 -20.34 -18.17 -0.18
C SER A 68 -19.69 -17.17 0.79
N PRO A 69 -19.59 -15.89 0.42
CA PRO A 69 -19.02 -14.88 1.31
C PRO A 69 -19.95 -14.40 2.42
N ALA A 70 -21.22 -14.84 2.40
CA ALA A 70 -22.27 -14.26 3.24
C ALA A 70 -21.95 -14.30 4.74
N ASN A 71 -21.33 -15.37 5.22
CA ASN A 71 -21.02 -15.54 6.64
C ASN A 71 -19.50 -15.54 6.91
N MET A 72 -18.72 -15.04 5.97
CA MET A 72 -17.26 -15.00 6.11
C MET A 72 -16.81 -13.69 6.71
N LYS A 73 -15.71 -13.76 7.46
CA LYS A 73 -15.02 -12.60 8.03
C LYS A 73 -13.77 -12.31 7.20
N VAL A 74 -13.28 -11.08 7.31
CA VAL A 74 -12.02 -10.67 6.69
C VAL A 74 -10.88 -11.62 7.09
N SER A 75 -10.82 -12.02 8.37
CA SER A 75 -9.80 -12.93 8.87
C SER A 75 -9.77 -14.28 8.17
N ASP A 76 -10.87 -14.70 7.56
CA ASP A 76 -10.94 -15.98 6.86
C ASP A 76 -10.09 -16.03 5.60
N ILE A 77 -9.84 -14.88 4.98
CA ILE A 77 -9.10 -14.83 3.72
C ILE A 77 -7.92 -13.86 3.71
N MET A 78 -7.77 -13.00 4.71
CA MET A 78 -6.68 -12.02 4.73
C MET A 78 -5.31 -12.68 4.71
N THR A 79 -4.33 -11.96 4.19
CA THR A 79 -2.93 -12.34 4.26
C THR A 79 -2.36 -11.75 5.54
N SER A 80 -1.90 -12.60 6.46
CA SER A 80 -1.37 -12.17 7.77
C SER A 80 0.12 -11.85 7.74
N LYS A 81 0.87 -12.55 6.90
CA LYS A 81 2.32 -12.31 6.74
C LYS A 81 2.51 -11.21 5.72
N VAL A 82 2.43 -9.97 6.17
CA VAL A 82 2.52 -8.80 5.30
C VAL A 82 3.94 -8.27 5.31
N ILE A 83 4.48 -7.99 4.13
CA ILE A 83 5.76 -7.29 4.00
C ILE A 83 5.51 -5.82 4.31
N THR A 84 6.23 -5.30 5.31
CA THR A 84 6.09 -3.90 5.74
C THR A 84 7.43 -3.20 5.59
N VAL A 85 7.39 -1.87 5.59
CA VAL A 85 8.59 -1.05 5.56
C VAL A 85 8.50 0.01 6.64
N GLU A 86 9.65 0.57 7.01
CA GLU A 86 9.75 1.64 7.99
C GLU A 86 9.98 2.98 7.28
N PRO A 87 9.68 4.11 7.96
CA PRO A 87 9.82 5.44 7.32
C PRO A 87 11.23 5.77 6.83
N GLY A 88 12.26 5.23 7.49
CA GLY A 88 13.65 5.51 7.13
C GLY A 88 14.19 4.69 5.97
N GLU A 89 13.43 3.71 5.47
CA GLU A 89 13.92 2.85 4.39
C GLU A 89 13.97 3.60 3.06
N ASP A 90 14.89 3.15 2.21
CA ASP A 90 15.12 3.72 0.89
C ASP A 90 13.95 3.37 -0.05
N ALA A 91 13.45 4.35 -0.77
CA ALA A 91 12.38 4.14 -1.75
C ALA A 91 12.77 3.13 -2.83
N ARG A 92 14.05 3.05 -3.20
CA ARG A 92 14.53 2.05 -4.16
C ARG A 92 14.35 0.64 -3.64
N HIS A 93 14.61 0.43 -2.35
CA HIS A 93 14.41 -0.86 -1.71
C HIS A 93 12.94 -1.26 -1.77
N CYS A 94 12.04 -0.29 -1.56
CA CYS A 94 10.60 -0.54 -1.67
C CYS A 94 10.20 -0.95 -3.08
N MET A 95 10.79 -0.32 -4.09
CA MET A 95 10.53 -0.69 -5.49
C MET A 95 10.98 -2.13 -5.76
N GLU A 96 12.13 -2.54 -5.24
CA GLU A 96 12.63 -3.91 -5.36
C GLU A 96 11.69 -4.90 -4.67
N LEU A 97 11.22 -4.57 -3.46
CA LEU A 97 10.27 -5.42 -2.73
C LEU A 97 8.97 -5.60 -3.51
N MET A 98 8.46 -4.54 -4.09
CA MET A 98 7.23 -4.60 -4.90
C MET A 98 7.43 -5.43 -6.15
N THR A 99 8.55 -5.22 -6.84
CA THR A 99 8.87 -5.95 -8.08
C THR A 99 9.06 -7.43 -7.81
N ASN A 100 9.89 -7.78 -6.82
CA ASN A 100 10.22 -9.17 -6.53
C ASN A 100 9.05 -9.92 -5.91
N GLY A 101 8.25 -9.25 -5.08
CA GLY A 101 7.10 -9.86 -4.41
C GLY A 101 5.80 -9.73 -5.18
N ARG A 102 5.81 -9.04 -6.32
CA ARG A 102 4.61 -8.72 -7.10
C ARG A 102 3.55 -8.01 -6.24
N LEU A 103 4.03 -7.10 -5.40
CA LEU A 103 3.19 -6.33 -4.50
C LEU A 103 2.90 -4.96 -5.11
N ARG A 104 1.70 -4.44 -4.87
CA ARG A 104 1.33 -3.10 -5.31
C ARG A 104 1.27 -2.10 -4.18
N HIS A 105 1.28 -2.58 -2.95
CA HIS A 105 1.17 -1.77 -1.75
C HIS A 105 2.09 -2.31 -0.68
N LEU A 106 2.72 -1.39 0.07
CA LEU A 106 3.55 -1.72 1.22
C LEU A 106 3.05 -0.90 2.40
N PRO A 107 2.52 -1.54 3.44
CA PRO A 107 2.20 -0.82 4.66
C PRO A 107 3.47 -0.29 5.31
N VAL A 108 3.40 0.94 5.81
CA VAL A 108 4.49 1.60 6.50
C VAL A 108 4.19 1.58 7.99
N VAL A 109 5.08 0.97 8.75
CA VAL A 109 4.89 0.73 10.19
C VAL A 109 6.03 1.37 10.97
N GLU A 110 5.71 2.01 12.07
CA GLU A 110 6.67 2.58 13.02
C GLU A 110 6.22 2.23 14.43
N ASP A 111 7.11 1.62 15.19
CA ASP A 111 6.83 1.16 16.56
C ASP A 111 5.56 0.31 16.67
N GLY A 112 5.36 -0.57 15.68
CA GLY A 112 4.23 -1.48 15.63
C GLY A 112 2.93 -0.87 15.12
N ARG A 113 2.91 0.43 14.83
CA ARG A 113 1.72 1.15 14.38
C ARG A 113 1.76 1.42 12.88
N LEU A 114 0.62 1.27 12.23
CA LEU A 114 0.50 1.65 10.84
C LEU A 114 0.49 3.18 10.72
N ILE A 115 1.41 3.74 9.95
CA ILE A 115 1.48 5.19 9.71
C ILE A 115 1.14 5.58 8.28
N GLY A 116 1.03 4.63 7.38
CA GLY A 116 0.63 4.89 6.01
C GLY A 116 0.73 3.65 5.15
N VAL A 117 0.33 3.78 3.89
CA VAL A 117 0.47 2.71 2.89
C VAL A 117 1.12 3.33 1.67
N LEU A 118 2.22 2.72 1.25
CA LEU A 118 2.96 3.14 0.07
C LEU A 118 2.45 2.34 -1.12
N SER A 119 2.00 3.02 -2.17
CA SER A 119 1.56 2.34 -3.40
C SER A 119 2.64 2.43 -4.47
N ILE A 120 2.56 1.53 -5.47
CA ILE A 120 3.46 1.60 -6.62
C ILE A 120 3.30 2.94 -7.35
N GLY A 121 2.07 3.47 -7.39
CA GLY A 121 1.80 4.78 -7.98
C GLY A 121 2.53 5.92 -7.26
N ASP A 122 2.63 5.85 -5.93
CA ASP A 122 3.36 6.85 -5.14
C ASP A 122 4.84 6.85 -5.51
N LEU A 123 5.44 5.65 -5.67
CA LEU A 123 6.84 5.51 -6.04
C LEU A 123 7.11 6.00 -7.46
N VAL A 124 6.21 5.68 -8.38
CA VAL A 124 6.34 6.13 -9.78
C VAL A 124 6.29 7.64 -9.87
N LYS A 125 5.37 8.28 -9.14
CA LYS A 125 5.28 9.74 -9.11
C LYS A 125 6.55 10.38 -8.56
N ASP A 126 7.11 9.79 -7.52
CA ASP A 126 8.35 10.27 -6.93
C ASP A 126 9.51 10.20 -7.92
N ILE A 127 9.64 9.07 -8.63
CA ILE A 127 10.69 8.89 -9.64
C ILE A 127 10.55 9.92 -10.76
N ILE A 128 9.33 10.11 -11.29
CA ILE A 128 9.08 11.07 -12.35
C ILE A 128 9.43 12.48 -11.89
N SER A 129 9.02 12.87 -10.69
CA SER A 129 9.32 14.18 -10.11
C SER A 129 10.84 14.43 -10.02
N HIS A 130 11.60 13.43 -9.58
CA HIS A 130 13.06 13.53 -9.50
C HIS A 130 13.71 13.68 -10.86
N GLN A 131 13.23 12.97 -11.86
CA GLN A 131 13.74 13.07 -13.23
C GLN A 131 13.46 14.44 -13.82
N GLU A 132 12.28 15.00 -13.60
CA GLU A 132 11.93 16.34 -14.08
C GLU A 132 12.83 17.40 -13.44
N ASN A 133 13.08 17.29 -12.14
CA ASN A 133 13.97 18.21 -11.44
C ASN A 133 15.39 18.13 -11.98
N LEU A 134 15.88 16.92 -12.25
CA LEU A 134 17.20 16.71 -12.81
C LEU A 134 17.30 17.34 -14.20
N ILE A 135 16.30 17.15 -15.04
CA ILE A 135 16.25 17.76 -16.39
C ILE A 135 16.30 19.26 -16.30
N GLN A 136 15.52 19.87 -15.40
CA GLN A 136 15.55 21.33 -15.20
C GLN A 136 16.93 21.84 -14.79
N HIS A 137 17.58 21.15 -13.87
CA HIS A 137 18.92 21.49 -13.42
C HIS A 137 19.93 21.40 -14.56
N LEU A 138 19.85 20.37 -15.38
CA LEU A 138 20.74 20.21 -16.54
C LEU A 138 20.50 21.28 -17.58
N GLU A 139 19.24 21.65 -17.83
CA GLU A 139 18.91 22.74 -18.77
C GLU A 139 19.46 24.06 -18.28
N GLN A 140 19.31 24.36 -16.99
CA GLN A 140 19.88 25.59 -16.41
C GLN A 140 21.40 25.61 -16.54
N TYR A 141 22.06 24.50 -16.28
CA TYR A 141 23.51 24.40 -16.42
C TYR A 141 23.96 24.66 -17.85
N ILE A 142 23.27 24.06 -18.82
CA ILE A 142 23.59 24.24 -20.25
C ILE A 142 23.41 25.68 -20.67
N ARG A 143 22.39 26.39 -20.16
CA ARG A 143 22.16 27.80 -20.46
C ARG A 143 23.04 28.77 -19.69
N GLY A 144 23.84 28.26 -18.73
CA GLY A 144 24.69 29.11 -17.93
C GLY A 144 23.97 29.92 -16.86
N GLU A 145 22.80 29.48 -16.47
CA GLU A 145 21.98 30.16 -15.45
C GLU A 145 22.24 29.63 -14.04
#